data_c9881835c18dedc5a2c9d7ceed0d5689
#
_entry.id   c9881835c18dedc5a2c9d7ceed0d5689
#
_cell.length_a   1.000
_cell.length_b   1.000
_cell.length_c   1.000
_cell.angle_alpha   90.00
_cell.angle_beta   90.00
_cell.angle_gamma   90.00
#
_symmetry.space_group_name_H-M   'P 1'
#
loop_
_entity.id
_entity.type
_entity.pdbx_description
1 polymer ?
#
loop_
_entity_poly.entity_id
_entity_poly.type
_entity_poly.pdbx_seq_one_letter_code
_entity_poly.pdbx_strand_id
1 'polypeptide(L)'
;MSHLVKRITVPIAIAIALLAGPALAGCSVQNLVHNVTGGKVDVPGKSVPKDFPGEVPLASGEVLSGAGVGDAKSKIWNVSVRAKGSTAIDEVLTTLTSAGFNCKTLTTTTADGGALVGDKGNLNVAVVEIKDDKGFVLNYTVTKGDGK
;
A
#
# COMPACT_ATOMS: atom_id res chain seq x y z
N MET A 1 43.33 -28.45 31.14
CA MET A 1 43.45 -27.91 29.79
C MET A 1 42.25 -26.99 29.54
N SER A 2 42.46 -25.71 29.68
CA SER A 2 41.42 -24.70 29.62
C SER A 2 41.31 -24.19 28.19
N HIS A 3 40.28 -24.55 27.46
CA HIS A 3 39.96 -23.93 26.20
C HIS A 3 39.19 -22.64 26.43
N LEU A 4 39.94 -21.55 26.39
CA LEU A 4 39.45 -20.21 26.47
C LEU A 4 38.68 -19.91 25.15
N VAL A 5 37.36 -20.07 25.19
CA VAL A 5 36.52 -19.63 24.10
C VAL A 5 36.45 -18.10 24.16
N LYS A 6 37.27 -17.48 23.35
CA LYS A 6 37.29 -16.05 23.14
C LYS A 6 35.97 -15.66 22.42
N ARG A 7 34.99 -15.21 23.20
CA ARG A 7 33.76 -14.63 22.68
C ARG A 7 34.11 -13.33 21.98
N ILE A 8 34.15 -13.38 20.66
CA ILE A 8 34.21 -12.18 19.81
C ILE A 8 32.85 -11.53 19.88
N THR A 9 32.69 -10.58 20.76
CA THR A 9 31.56 -9.68 20.76
C THR A 9 31.80 -8.69 19.63
N VAL A 10 31.19 -8.93 18.48
CA VAL A 10 31.16 -7.94 17.41
C VAL A 10 30.12 -6.90 17.84
N PRO A 11 30.49 -5.68 18.14
CA PRO A 11 29.51 -4.62 18.28
C PRO A 11 28.97 -4.34 16.88
N ILE A 12 27.74 -4.75 16.63
CA ILE A 12 26.97 -4.27 15.48
C ILE A 12 26.67 -2.81 15.83
N ALA A 13 27.59 -1.95 15.48
CA ALA A 13 27.30 -0.54 15.36
C ALA A 13 26.40 -0.39 14.15
N ILE A 14 25.09 -0.50 14.36
CA ILE A 14 24.12 0.02 13.41
C ILE A 14 24.28 1.53 13.48
N ALA A 15 25.21 2.04 12.68
CA ALA A 15 25.24 3.43 12.34
C ALA A 15 23.98 3.70 11.51
N ILE A 16 22.88 3.98 12.20
CA ILE A 16 21.78 4.71 11.60
C ILE A 16 22.37 6.12 11.42
N ALA A 17 23.04 6.30 10.30
CA ALA A 17 23.31 7.62 9.79
C ALA A 17 21.94 8.21 9.45
N LEU A 18 21.32 8.84 10.42
CA LEU A 18 20.34 9.89 10.20
C LEU A 18 21.10 10.99 9.47
N LEU A 19 21.26 10.80 8.18
CA LEU A 19 21.55 11.88 7.27
C LEU A 19 20.32 12.79 7.30
N ALA A 20 20.35 13.70 8.29
CA ALA A 20 19.69 14.96 8.12
C ALA A 20 20.37 15.65 6.93
N GLY A 21 20.09 15.15 5.75
CA GLY A 21 20.48 15.77 4.51
C GLY A 21 19.75 17.09 4.43
N PRO A 22 20.45 18.20 4.13
CA PRO A 22 19.79 19.45 3.86
C PRO A 22 18.84 19.22 2.71
N ALA A 23 17.65 19.80 2.85
CA ALA A 23 16.61 19.91 1.86
C ALA A 23 17.09 19.55 0.44
N LEU A 24 16.64 18.40 -0.08
CA LEU A 24 16.62 18.13 -1.51
C LEU A 24 15.55 19.01 -2.16
N ALA A 25 15.77 20.31 -2.04
CA ALA A 25 15.06 21.29 -2.83
C ALA A 25 15.58 21.13 -4.26
N GLY A 26 14.81 20.43 -5.11
CA GLY A 26 15.03 20.48 -6.54
C GLY A 26 15.25 19.17 -7.29
N CYS A 27 15.50 18.05 -6.66
CA CYS A 27 15.39 16.77 -7.37
C CYS A 27 13.96 16.27 -7.19
N SER A 28 13.13 16.50 -8.20
CA SER A 28 11.80 15.93 -8.19
C SER A 28 11.95 14.41 -8.12
N VAL A 29 11.38 13.82 -7.08
CA VAL A 29 11.26 12.36 -6.90
C VAL A 29 10.71 11.70 -8.18
N GLN A 30 9.97 12.46 -8.96
CA GLN A 30 9.43 12.11 -10.27
C GLN A 30 10.51 11.67 -11.27
N ASN A 31 11.66 12.37 -11.34
CA ASN A 31 12.73 11.99 -12.27
C ASN A 31 13.48 10.74 -11.81
N LEU A 32 13.63 10.54 -10.50
CA LEU A 32 14.28 9.36 -9.97
C LEU A 32 13.43 8.10 -10.22
N VAL A 33 12.13 8.20 -9.99
CA VAL A 33 11.19 7.10 -10.19
C VAL A 33 11.05 6.76 -11.67
N HIS A 34 11.09 7.76 -12.55
CA HIS A 34 11.03 7.56 -14.00
C HIS A 34 12.23 6.74 -14.53
N ASN A 35 13.41 6.95 -13.99
CA ASN A 35 14.61 6.23 -14.37
C ASN A 35 14.69 4.79 -13.82
N VAL A 36 14.08 4.55 -12.67
CA VAL A 36 14.12 3.24 -12.00
C VAL A 36 13.02 2.30 -12.50
N THR A 37 11.85 2.82 -12.85
CA THR A 37 10.68 2.00 -13.23
C THR A 37 10.46 1.88 -14.73
N GLY A 38 11.27 2.55 -15.55
CA GLY A 38 11.20 2.45 -17.02
C GLY A 38 9.93 3.00 -17.65
N GLY A 39 9.14 3.83 -16.92
CA GLY A 39 8.04 4.36 -17.64
C GLY A 39 6.94 5.06 -16.92
N LYS A 40 5.92 4.55 -16.42
CA LYS A 40 4.71 5.30 -16.09
C LYS A 40 4.47 5.33 -14.59
N VAL A 41 4.83 6.44 -13.98
CA VAL A 41 4.39 6.80 -12.63
C VAL A 41 3.27 7.80 -12.77
N ASP A 42 2.08 7.40 -12.37
CA ASP A 42 1.01 8.36 -12.16
C ASP A 42 1.33 9.15 -10.90
N VAL A 43 1.49 10.44 -11.06
CA VAL A 43 1.82 11.35 -9.95
C VAL A 43 0.75 11.24 -8.87
N PRO A 44 1.16 11.08 -7.61
CA PRO A 44 0.21 11.07 -6.51
C PRO A 44 -0.69 12.29 -6.52
N GLY A 45 -1.99 12.08 -6.56
CA GLY A 45 -3.00 13.14 -6.56
C GLY A 45 -4.19 12.76 -5.68
N LYS A 46 -5.06 13.69 -5.41
CA LYS A 46 -6.31 13.48 -4.67
C LYS A 46 -7.41 12.87 -5.57
N SER A 47 -7.03 11.96 -6.44
CA SER A 47 -7.96 11.28 -7.34
C SER A 47 -7.53 9.85 -7.59
N VAL A 48 -8.47 9.03 -7.95
CA VAL A 48 -8.18 7.66 -8.40
C VAL A 48 -7.44 7.72 -9.73
N PRO A 49 -6.34 6.97 -9.92
CA PRO A 49 -5.66 6.89 -11.20
C PRO A 49 -6.61 6.48 -12.33
N LYS A 50 -6.46 7.09 -13.50
CA LYS A 50 -7.39 6.87 -14.63
C LYS A 50 -7.44 5.42 -15.11
N ASP A 51 -6.35 4.69 -14.93
CA ASP A 51 -6.20 3.30 -15.32
C ASP A 51 -6.35 2.33 -14.13
N PHE A 52 -6.87 2.81 -13.01
CA PHE A 52 -7.23 1.95 -11.87
C PHE A 52 -8.27 0.90 -12.33
N PRO A 53 -8.09 -0.38 -11.96
CA PRO A 53 -9.00 -1.43 -12.38
C PRO A 53 -10.44 -1.17 -11.93
N GLY A 54 -11.34 -0.96 -12.88
CA GLY A 54 -12.76 -0.72 -12.59
C GLY A 54 -13.49 -1.90 -11.93
N GLU A 55 -12.86 -3.07 -11.95
CA GLU A 55 -13.35 -4.27 -11.26
C GLU A 55 -13.15 -4.22 -9.74
N VAL A 56 -12.28 -3.33 -9.25
CA VAL A 56 -12.01 -3.13 -7.82
C VAL A 56 -12.89 -1.99 -7.30
N PRO A 57 -13.99 -2.30 -6.59
CA PRO A 57 -14.82 -1.27 -5.99
C PRO A 57 -14.09 -0.58 -4.84
N LEU A 58 -14.14 0.73 -4.82
CA LEU A 58 -13.65 1.54 -3.71
C LEU A 58 -14.78 1.89 -2.74
N ALA A 59 -14.47 2.02 -1.47
CA ALA A 59 -15.42 2.51 -0.48
C ALA A 59 -15.87 3.93 -0.80
N SER A 60 -17.09 4.26 -0.39
CA SER A 60 -17.61 5.62 -0.49
C SER A 60 -16.87 6.53 0.49
N GLY A 61 -16.31 7.61 -0.02
CA GLY A 61 -15.58 8.56 0.81
C GLY A 61 -14.72 9.51 -0.02
N GLU A 62 -13.98 10.36 0.66
CA GLU A 62 -13.05 11.26 0.01
C GLU A 62 -11.76 10.54 -0.36
N VAL A 63 -11.33 10.62 -1.61
CA VAL A 63 -10.03 10.13 -2.03
C VAL A 63 -8.95 11.08 -1.53
N LEU A 64 -8.12 10.59 -0.63
CA LEU A 64 -7.02 11.35 -0.04
C LEU A 64 -5.79 11.35 -0.93
N SER A 65 -5.51 10.20 -1.56
CA SER A 65 -4.41 10.05 -2.49
C SER A 65 -4.67 8.89 -3.45
N GLY A 66 -4.10 8.97 -4.63
CA GLY A 66 -4.07 7.89 -5.59
C GLY A 66 -2.80 7.94 -6.42
N ALA A 67 -2.16 6.81 -6.62
CA ALA A 67 -0.95 6.67 -7.43
C ALA A 67 -0.92 5.30 -8.11
N GLY A 68 -0.22 5.22 -9.23
CA GLY A 68 0.03 3.96 -9.93
C GLY A 68 1.46 3.88 -10.42
N VAL A 69 2.07 2.70 -10.34
CA VAL A 69 3.45 2.44 -10.80
C VAL A 69 3.47 1.12 -11.58
N GLY A 70 4.07 1.14 -12.75
CA GLY A 70 4.22 -0.03 -13.60
C GLY A 70 3.77 0.20 -15.03
N ASP A 71 3.64 -0.88 -15.77
CA ASP A 71 3.24 -0.89 -17.19
C ASP A 71 1.92 -1.65 -17.43
N ALA A 72 1.58 -1.90 -18.69
CA ALA A 72 0.34 -2.59 -19.04
C ALA A 72 0.28 -4.05 -18.56
N LYS A 73 1.43 -4.69 -18.33
CA LYS A 73 1.52 -6.11 -17.95
C LYS A 73 1.53 -6.28 -16.44
N SER A 74 2.28 -5.41 -15.76
CA SER A 74 2.44 -5.47 -14.31
C SER A 74 2.38 -4.07 -13.72
N LYS A 75 1.37 -3.82 -12.91
CA LYS A 75 1.15 -2.50 -12.31
C LYS A 75 0.66 -2.62 -10.88
N ILE A 76 1.06 -1.67 -10.06
CA ILE A 76 0.61 -1.52 -8.67
C ILE A 76 -0.05 -0.16 -8.55
N TRP A 77 -1.22 -0.12 -7.96
CA TRP A 77 -1.92 1.10 -7.59
C TRP A 77 -2.05 1.17 -6.07
N ASN A 78 -1.96 2.36 -5.56
CA ASN A 78 -2.24 2.67 -4.16
C ASN A 78 -3.27 3.79 -4.10
N VAL A 79 -4.37 3.57 -3.41
CA VAL A 79 -5.45 4.55 -3.25
C VAL A 79 -5.84 4.61 -1.79
N SER A 80 -5.85 5.80 -1.22
CA SER A 80 -6.31 6.04 0.14
C SER A 80 -7.63 6.77 0.12
N VAL A 81 -8.61 6.25 0.85
CA VAL A 81 -9.96 6.80 0.95
C VAL A 81 -10.31 7.07 2.40
N ARG A 82 -10.83 8.26 2.69
CA ARG A 82 -11.40 8.59 4.00
C ARG A 82 -12.73 7.86 4.17
N ALA A 83 -12.79 6.91 5.07
CA ALA A 83 -14.00 6.14 5.36
C ALA A 83 -15.02 6.99 6.12
N LYS A 84 -16.30 6.69 5.93
CA LYS A 84 -17.39 7.38 6.62
C LYS A 84 -17.67 6.85 8.02
N GLY A 85 -17.14 5.67 8.38
CA GLY A 85 -17.40 5.04 9.68
C GLY A 85 -16.47 3.87 9.96
N SER A 86 -16.59 3.32 11.16
CA SER A 86 -15.76 2.21 11.67
C SER A 86 -16.10 0.83 11.09
N THR A 87 -17.18 0.71 10.33
CA THR A 87 -17.57 -0.53 9.65
C THR A 87 -17.11 -0.60 8.20
N ALA A 88 -16.27 0.35 7.78
CA ALA A 88 -15.88 0.51 6.39
C ALA A 88 -15.12 -0.72 5.86
N ILE A 89 -14.29 -1.37 6.67
CA ILE A 89 -13.58 -2.58 6.25
C ILE A 89 -14.53 -3.76 5.99
N ASP A 90 -15.59 -3.89 6.77
CA ASP A 90 -16.61 -4.93 6.58
C ASP A 90 -17.46 -4.66 5.33
N GLU A 91 -17.74 -3.40 5.05
CA GLU A 91 -18.42 -2.97 3.81
C GLU A 91 -17.54 -3.26 2.59
N VAL A 92 -16.23 -3.02 2.69
CA VAL A 92 -15.26 -3.34 1.64
C VAL A 92 -15.20 -4.84 1.39
N LEU A 93 -15.18 -5.66 2.44
CA LEU A 93 -15.22 -7.12 2.33
C LEU A 93 -16.45 -7.58 1.55
N THR A 94 -17.62 -7.06 1.90
CA THR A 94 -18.89 -7.38 1.24
C THR A 94 -18.87 -6.94 -0.22
N THR A 95 -18.39 -5.74 -0.50
CA THR A 95 -18.38 -5.16 -1.84
C THR A 95 -17.40 -5.88 -2.77
N LEU A 96 -16.19 -6.20 -2.29
CA LEU A 96 -15.20 -6.98 -3.04
C LEU A 96 -15.70 -8.40 -3.31
N THR A 97 -16.29 -9.06 -2.33
CA THR A 97 -16.86 -10.40 -2.49
C THR A 97 -17.99 -10.39 -3.53
N SER A 98 -18.85 -9.38 -3.49
CA SER A 98 -19.93 -9.20 -4.49
C SER A 98 -19.38 -8.91 -5.89
N ALA A 99 -18.20 -8.29 -6.01
CA ALA A 99 -17.50 -8.07 -7.27
C ALA A 99 -16.74 -9.31 -7.79
N GLY A 100 -16.81 -10.43 -7.06
CA GLY A 100 -16.23 -11.72 -7.45
C GLY A 100 -14.80 -11.94 -6.97
N PHE A 101 -14.31 -11.14 -6.02
CA PHE A 101 -13.03 -11.39 -5.37
C PHE A 101 -13.15 -12.49 -4.31
N ASN A 102 -12.17 -13.34 -4.26
CA ASN A 102 -11.98 -14.30 -3.19
C ASN A 102 -11.27 -13.60 -2.03
N CYS A 103 -12.00 -13.19 -1.01
CA CYS A 103 -11.52 -12.35 0.06
C CYS A 103 -11.20 -13.14 1.34
N LYS A 104 -10.15 -12.70 2.03
CA LYS A 104 -9.75 -13.22 3.34
C LYS A 104 -9.43 -12.07 4.28
N THR A 105 -10.05 -12.07 5.44
CA THR A 105 -9.72 -11.14 6.52
C THR A 105 -8.41 -11.58 7.17
N LEU A 106 -7.44 -10.67 7.28
CA LEU A 106 -6.15 -10.91 7.93
C LEU A 106 -6.18 -10.55 9.41
N THR A 107 -6.92 -9.51 9.74
CA THR A 107 -7.08 -9.05 11.11
C THR A 107 -8.54 -8.74 11.32
N THR A 108 -9.10 -9.22 12.42
CA THR A 108 -10.47 -8.90 12.82
C THR A 108 -10.59 -7.39 13.00
N THR A 109 -11.71 -6.83 12.55
CA THR A 109 -12.02 -5.42 12.77
C THR A 109 -11.93 -5.12 14.26
N THR A 110 -10.97 -4.27 14.62
CA THR A 110 -10.81 -3.77 15.98
C THR A 110 -11.24 -2.30 16.03
N ALA A 111 -11.29 -1.72 17.22
CA ALA A 111 -11.57 -0.30 17.40
C ALA A 111 -10.55 0.61 16.65
N ASP A 112 -9.37 0.06 16.31
CA ASP A 112 -8.27 0.78 15.67
C ASP A 112 -8.13 0.50 14.16
N GLY A 113 -8.92 -0.44 13.62
CA GLY A 113 -8.92 -0.78 12.21
C GLY A 113 -8.96 -2.27 11.91
N GLY A 114 -8.75 -2.64 10.65
CA GLY A 114 -8.73 -4.01 10.16
C GLY A 114 -7.91 -4.16 8.89
N ALA A 115 -7.75 -5.38 8.42
CA ALA A 115 -7.07 -5.68 7.17
C ALA A 115 -7.67 -6.88 6.46
N LEU A 116 -7.74 -6.82 5.15
CA LEU A 116 -8.17 -7.92 4.29
C LEU A 116 -7.34 -7.99 3.01
N VAL A 117 -7.34 -9.14 2.41
CA VAL A 117 -6.82 -9.37 1.07
C VAL A 117 -7.88 -10.05 0.21
N GLY A 118 -7.81 -9.84 -1.09
CA GLY A 118 -8.68 -10.51 -2.06
C GLY A 118 -7.95 -10.71 -3.38
N ASP A 119 -8.33 -11.73 -4.11
CA ASP A 119 -7.83 -12.04 -5.44
C ASP A 119 -8.94 -12.32 -6.42
N LYS A 120 -8.74 -11.91 -7.66
CA LYS A 120 -9.62 -12.18 -8.80
C LYS A 120 -8.82 -12.20 -10.09
N GLY A 121 -8.66 -13.37 -10.69
CA GLY A 121 -7.85 -13.53 -11.90
C GLY A 121 -6.38 -13.12 -11.66
N ASN A 122 -5.93 -12.08 -12.36
CA ASN A 122 -4.59 -11.53 -12.19
C ASN A 122 -4.53 -10.28 -11.29
N LEU A 123 -5.64 -9.94 -10.65
CA LEU A 123 -5.73 -8.83 -9.69
C LEU A 123 -5.62 -9.36 -8.26
N ASN A 124 -4.80 -8.69 -7.46
CA ASN A 124 -4.72 -8.87 -6.03
C ASN A 124 -4.99 -7.53 -5.36
N VAL A 125 -5.78 -7.55 -4.32
CA VAL A 125 -6.16 -6.37 -3.53
C VAL A 125 -5.80 -6.61 -2.08
N ALA A 126 -5.10 -5.67 -1.48
CA ALA A 126 -4.93 -5.60 -0.03
C ALA A 126 -5.55 -4.30 0.46
N VAL A 127 -6.35 -4.37 1.51
CA VAL A 127 -6.97 -3.19 2.11
C VAL A 127 -6.65 -3.18 3.59
N VAL A 128 -6.15 -2.05 4.06
CA VAL A 128 -5.86 -1.81 5.47
C VAL A 128 -6.67 -0.60 5.92
N GLU A 129 -7.44 -0.76 6.98
CA GLU A 129 -8.13 0.32 7.66
C GLU A 129 -7.30 0.78 8.85
N ILE A 130 -7.04 2.07 8.93
CA ILE A 130 -6.29 2.71 10.01
C ILE A 130 -7.13 3.84 10.58
N LYS A 131 -7.18 3.93 11.90
CA LYS A 131 -7.78 5.06 12.59
C LYS A 131 -6.76 6.18 12.76
N ASP A 132 -7.16 7.39 12.40
CA ASP A 132 -6.41 8.61 12.69
C ASP A 132 -7.27 9.57 13.53
N ASP A 133 -6.78 10.78 13.80
CA ASP A 133 -7.48 11.83 14.58
C ASP A 133 -8.74 12.37 13.88
N LYS A 134 -8.93 12.10 12.58
CA LYS A 134 -10.09 12.51 11.78
C LYS A 134 -11.06 11.36 11.45
N GLY A 135 -10.80 10.15 11.96
CA GLY A 135 -11.61 8.96 11.72
C GLY A 135 -10.83 7.80 11.13
N PHE A 136 -11.36 7.17 10.10
CA PHE A 136 -10.76 5.99 9.49
C PHE A 136 -10.30 6.27 8.07
N VAL A 137 -9.16 5.69 7.70
CA VAL A 137 -8.60 5.71 6.35
C VAL A 137 -8.46 4.28 5.84
N LEU A 138 -9.03 4.01 4.69
CA LEU A 138 -8.84 2.77 3.95
C LEU A 138 -7.71 2.96 2.95
N ASN A 139 -6.66 2.16 3.07
CA ASN A 139 -5.57 2.13 2.12
C ASN A 139 -5.69 0.88 1.25
N TYR A 140 -5.94 1.07 -0.03
CA TYR A 140 -6.00 0.03 -1.05
C TYR A 140 -4.65 -0.10 -1.74
N THR A 141 -4.10 -1.30 -1.74
CA THR A 141 -2.99 -1.66 -2.62
C THR A 141 -3.50 -2.69 -3.61
N VAL A 142 -3.55 -2.33 -4.87
CA VAL A 142 -4.02 -3.20 -5.95
C VAL A 142 -2.83 -3.55 -6.84
N THR A 143 -2.64 -4.83 -7.09
CA THR A 143 -1.56 -5.33 -7.94
C THR A 143 -2.16 -6.11 -9.09
N LYS A 144 -1.74 -5.77 -10.30
CA LYS A 144 -1.99 -6.57 -11.51
C LYS A 144 -0.72 -7.30 -11.86
N GLY A 145 -0.79 -8.62 -11.92
CA GLY A 145 0.30 -9.47 -12.39
C GLY A 145 0.14 -9.83 -13.86
N ASP A 146 1.21 -10.39 -14.43
CA ASP A 146 1.13 -11.01 -15.76
C ASP A 146 0.14 -12.17 -15.67
N GLY A 147 -0.93 -12.12 -16.47
CA GLY A 147 -1.86 -13.23 -16.59
C GLY A 147 -1.12 -14.44 -17.16
N LYS A 148 -1.04 -15.51 -16.37
CA LYS A 148 -0.58 -16.82 -16.86
C LYS A 148 -1.66 -17.47 -17.69
#